data_9888650871aababfb09ddf55d222db9b
#
_entry.id   9888650871aababfb09ddf55d222db9b
#
_cell.length_a   1.000
_cell.length_b   1.000
_cell.length_c   1.000
_cell.angle_alpha   90.00
_cell.angle_beta   90.00
_cell.angle_gamma   90.00
#
_symmetry.space_group_name_H-M   'P 1'
#
loop_
_entity.id
_entity.type
_entity.pdbx_description
1 polymer ?
#
loop_
_entity_poly.entity_id
_entity_poly.type
_entity_poly.pdbx_seq_one_letter_code
_entity_poly.pdbx_strand_id
1 'polypeptide(L)'
;LHESSSLSVLFAEAKNEEAKAEVLEMGVKTVAACHQAGLWQNDIHLDNFMLSKGMIYVLDGGDIKSKGDALDVDTRLKNFAHFLAQFPVAQDAQSSKLFDLYSQHISKANEVDADEFVQMIKKARRRRLNGYERKLSRSTTARRCEQGGSFFYFAGRTIHSPELDRCISDPDASIEGQLLLKDGNSSTVALIENNKQKYVLKR
;
A
#
# COMPACT_ATOMS: atom_id res chain seq x y z
N LEU A 1 13.04 5.56 -25.49
CA LEU A 1 12.53 5.67 -24.11
C LEU A 1 13.29 4.63 -23.28
N HIS A 2 14.13 5.06 -22.36
CA HIS A 2 14.80 4.14 -21.45
C HIS A 2 13.74 3.59 -20.50
N GLU A 3 13.59 2.26 -20.45
CA GLU A 3 12.69 1.59 -19.54
C GLU A 3 13.12 1.90 -18.11
N SER A 4 12.32 2.70 -17.42
CA SER A 4 12.44 2.94 -15.99
C SER A 4 11.18 2.37 -15.33
N SER A 5 11.37 1.63 -14.24
CA SER A 5 10.28 1.01 -13.50
C SER A 5 10.42 1.27 -12.01
N SER A 6 9.30 1.51 -11.33
CA SER A 6 9.32 1.68 -9.88
C SER A 6 9.51 0.33 -9.16
N LEU A 7 9.98 0.38 -7.91
CA LEU A 7 10.12 -0.84 -7.10
C LEU A 7 8.78 -1.57 -6.91
N SER A 8 7.67 -0.85 -6.87
CA SER A 8 6.33 -1.47 -6.77
C SER A 8 6.01 -2.30 -8.02
N VAL A 9 6.30 -1.77 -9.22
CA VAL A 9 6.10 -2.47 -10.49
C VAL A 9 7.05 -3.66 -10.60
N LEU A 10 8.34 -3.44 -10.35
CA LEU A 10 9.34 -4.52 -10.41
C LEU A 10 8.99 -5.68 -9.47
N PHE A 11 8.54 -5.38 -8.27
CA PHE A 11 8.13 -6.40 -7.30
C PHE A 11 6.86 -7.14 -7.76
N ALA A 12 5.88 -6.43 -8.31
CA ALA A 12 4.64 -7.03 -8.80
C ALA A 12 4.85 -7.93 -10.03
N GLU A 13 5.80 -7.57 -10.91
CA GLU A 13 6.12 -8.29 -12.14
C GLU A 13 7.17 -9.40 -11.94
N ALA A 14 7.79 -9.48 -10.76
CA ALA A 14 8.77 -10.51 -10.43
C ALA A 14 8.18 -11.92 -10.53
N LYS A 15 8.80 -12.76 -11.36
CA LYS A 15 8.24 -14.08 -11.75
C LYS A 15 8.36 -15.15 -10.67
N ASN A 16 9.30 -14.98 -9.72
CA ASN A 16 9.59 -15.94 -8.65
C ASN A 16 10.07 -15.23 -7.39
N GLU A 17 10.22 -15.96 -6.30
CA GLU A 17 10.65 -15.40 -5.01
C GLU A 17 12.10 -14.88 -5.03
N GLU A 18 12.96 -15.43 -5.87
CA GLU A 18 14.34 -14.96 -6.05
C GLU A 18 14.34 -13.54 -6.64
N ALA A 19 13.61 -13.33 -7.73
CA ALA A 19 13.46 -12.00 -8.32
C ALA A 19 12.83 -10.99 -7.37
N LYS A 20 11.87 -11.40 -6.55
CA LYS A 20 11.30 -10.55 -5.49
C LYS A 20 12.33 -10.18 -4.44
N ALA A 21 13.16 -11.16 -4.02
CA ALA A 21 14.22 -10.93 -3.05
C ALA A 21 15.26 -9.93 -3.61
N GLU A 22 15.62 -10.02 -4.86
CA GLU A 22 16.53 -9.06 -5.53
C GLU A 22 15.97 -7.63 -5.49
N VAL A 23 14.68 -7.46 -5.80
CA VAL A 23 14.02 -6.14 -5.73
C VAL A 23 14.04 -5.60 -4.30
N LEU A 24 13.75 -6.44 -3.30
CA LEU A 24 13.83 -6.09 -1.88
C LEU A 24 15.24 -5.65 -1.49
N GLU A 25 16.25 -6.43 -1.85
CA GLU A 25 17.65 -6.13 -1.54
C GLU A 25 18.11 -4.82 -2.18
N MET A 26 17.76 -4.56 -3.44
CA MET A 26 18.04 -3.27 -4.08
C MET A 26 17.43 -2.10 -3.31
N GLY A 27 16.18 -2.22 -2.91
CA GLY A 27 15.48 -1.19 -2.13
C GLY A 27 16.14 -0.97 -0.77
N VAL A 28 16.49 -2.04 -0.06
CA VAL A 28 17.16 -1.98 1.25
C VAL A 28 18.52 -1.26 1.15
N LYS A 29 19.33 -1.62 0.16
CA LYS A 29 20.64 -0.97 -0.08
C LYS A 29 20.48 0.53 -0.37
N THR A 30 19.45 0.89 -1.14
CA THR A 30 19.16 2.31 -1.45
C THR A 30 18.73 3.08 -0.21
N VAL A 31 17.82 2.53 0.59
CA VAL A 31 17.39 3.15 1.86
C VAL A 31 18.58 3.30 2.82
N ALA A 32 19.43 2.28 2.92
CA ALA A 32 20.62 2.33 3.75
C ALA A 32 21.58 3.44 3.29
N ALA A 33 21.82 3.56 1.99
CA ALA A 33 22.67 4.62 1.43
C ALA A 33 22.10 6.02 1.72
N CYS A 34 20.79 6.22 1.58
CA CYS A 34 20.15 7.48 1.95
C CYS A 34 20.35 7.79 3.44
N HIS A 35 20.11 6.82 4.33
CA HIS A 35 20.27 7.01 5.76
C HIS A 35 21.71 7.30 6.16
N GLN A 36 22.69 6.65 5.51
CA GLN A 36 24.12 6.91 5.73
C GLN A 36 24.50 8.34 5.31
N ALA A 37 23.87 8.87 4.27
CA ALA A 37 24.03 10.25 3.83
C ALA A 37 23.24 11.27 4.68
N GLY A 38 22.59 10.84 5.77
CA GLY A 38 21.77 11.72 6.61
C GLY A 38 20.42 12.10 5.98
N LEU A 39 19.98 11.35 4.96
CA LEU A 39 18.75 11.60 4.23
C LEU A 39 17.68 10.57 4.60
N TRP A 40 16.43 11.00 4.72
CA TRP A 40 15.28 10.09 4.80
C TRP A 40 14.08 10.69 4.07
N GLN A 41 13.24 9.82 3.55
CA GLN A 41 12.00 10.21 2.90
C GLN A 41 10.84 10.16 3.91
N ASN A 42 10.16 11.27 4.10
CA ASN A 42 9.08 11.38 5.08
C ASN A 42 7.84 10.58 4.66
N ASP A 43 7.48 10.66 3.39
CA ASP A 43 6.47 9.79 2.75
C ASP A 43 7.18 8.74 1.89
N ILE A 44 7.81 7.75 2.55
CA ILE A 44 8.53 6.68 1.87
C ILE A 44 7.53 5.77 1.14
N HIS A 45 7.56 5.81 -0.20
CA HIS A 45 6.66 5.05 -1.06
C HIS A 45 7.45 4.30 -2.13
N LEU A 46 7.08 3.02 -2.42
CA LEU A 46 7.82 2.20 -3.40
C LEU A 46 7.83 2.80 -4.80
N ASP A 47 6.81 3.58 -5.16
CA ASP A 47 6.75 4.27 -6.45
C ASP A 47 7.74 5.43 -6.56
N ASN A 48 8.27 5.91 -5.43
CA ASN A 48 9.30 6.93 -5.39
C ASN A 48 10.72 6.38 -5.61
N PHE A 49 10.87 5.07 -5.75
CA PHE A 49 12.14 4.40 -6.05
C PHE A 49 12.11 3.87 -7.47
N MET A 50 12.78 4.56 -8.38
CA MET A 50 12.80 4.25 -9.81
C MET A 50 14.12 3.60 -10.22
N LEU A 51 14.06 2.36 -10.70
CA LEU A 51 15.20 1.72 -11.34
C LEU A 51 15.32 2.22 -12.79
N SER A 52 16.49 2.75 -13.14
CA SER A 52 16.84 3.13 -14.50
C SER A 52 18.33 2.87 -14.73
N LYS A 53 18.69 2.21 -15.82
CA LYS A 53 20.08 1.89 -16.17
C LYS A 53 20.88 1.22 -15.03
N GLY A 54 20.25 0.34 -14.29
CA GLY A 54 20.88 -0.39 -13.18
C GLY A 54 21.08 0.42 -11.88
N MET A 55 20.59 1.67 -11.82
CA MET A 55 20.63 2.51 -10.63
C MET A 55 19.23 2.84 -10.14
N ILE A 56 19.05 2.94 -8.83
CA ILE A 56 17.81 3.41 -8.23
C ILE A 56 17.90 4.91 -7.97
N TYR A 57 16.95 5.63 -8.49
CA TYR A 57 16.73 7.06 -8.26
C TYR A 57 15.58 7.22 -7.25
N VAL A 58 15.77 8.06 -6.24
CA VAL A 58 14.72 8.42 -5.30
C VAL A 58 14.05 9.69 -5.80
N LEU A 59 12.76 9.60 -6.05
CA LEU A 59 11.92 10.69 -6.55
C LEU A 59 11.27 11.44 -5.38
N ASP A 60 10.54 12.51 -5.71
CA ASP A 60 9.80 13.36 -4.77
C ASP A 60 10.71 14.02 -3.71
N GLY A 61 11.65 14.81 -4.22
CA GLY A 61 12.63 15.54 -3.39
C GLY A 61 12.01 16.47 -2.34
N GLY A 62 10.75 16.91 -2.52
CA GLY A 62 10.04 17.74 -1.56
C GLY A 62 9.83 17.08 -0.20
N ASP A 63 9.70 15.76 -0.17
CA ASP A 63 9.55 14.96 1.04
C ASP A 63 10.84 14.35 1.57
N ILE A 64 11.96 14.55 0.88
CA ILE A 64 13.27 14.19 1.39
C ILE A 64 13.71 15.21 2.44
N LYS A 65 14.03 14.71 3.62
CA LYS A 65 14.58 15.49 4.73
C LYS A 65 16.06 15.19 4.88
N SER A 66 16.81 16.21 5.29
CA SER A 66 18.24 16.07 5.61
C SER A 66 18.50 16.64 6.99
N LYS A 67 19.33 15.95 7.76
CA LYS A 67 19.78 16.40 9.07
C LYS A 67 21.20 17.03 9.02
N GLY A 68 21.87 16.93 7.87
CA GLY A 68 23.25 17.36 7.70
C GLY A 68 24.29 16.39 8.30
N ASP A 69 23.90 15.62 9.31
CA ASP A 69 24.68 14.58 9.98
C ASP A 69 23.98 13.23 9.87
N ALA A 70 24.66 12.15 10.29
CA ALA A 70 24.07 10.82 10.34
C ALA A 70 22.77 10.82 11.16
N LEU A 71 21.75 10.16 10.64
CA LEU A 71 20.46 10.03 11.32
C LEU A 71 20.63 9.24 12.62
N ASP A 72 19.85 9.61 13.63
CA ASP A 72 19.73 8.79 14.84
C ASP A 72 19.09 7.42 14.54
N VAL A 73 19.41 6.44 15.38
CA VAL A 73 19.00 5.04 15.19
C VAL A 73 17.47 4.91 15.10
N ASP A 74 16.74 5.59 15.97
CA ASP A 74 15.27 5.52 16.01
C ASP A 74 14.62 6.03 14.72
N THR A 75 15.06 7.17 14.21
CA THR A 75 14.58 7.73 12.93
C THR A 75 14.86 6.79 11.76
N ARG A 76 16.09 6.25 11.68
CA ARG A 76 16.48 5.31 10.63
C ARG A 76 15.60 4.05 10.64
N LEU A 77 15.48 3.42 11.80
CA LEU A 77 14.76 2.15 11.92
C LEU A 77 13.26 2.33 11.70
N LYS A 78 12.67 3.43 12.17
CA LYS A 78 11.27 3.76 11.86
C LYS A 78 11.04 3.95 10.36
N ASN A 79 11.94 4.66 9.68
CA ASN A 79 11.83 4.89 8.24
C ASN A 79 12.02 3.59 7.46
N PHE A 80 13.00 2.77 7.85
CA PHE A 80 13.24 1.47 7.23
C PHE A 80 12.07 0.49 7.47
N ALA A 81 11.51 0.47 8.67
CA ALA A 81 10.31 -0.33 8.96
C ALA A 81 9.09 0.14 8.13
N HIS A 82 8.94 1.44 7.89
CA HIS A 82 7.91 1.98 7.00
C HIS A 82 8.12 1.55 5.54
N PHE A 83 9.37 1.49 5.08
CA PHE A 83 9.71 0.99 3.75
C PHE A 83 9.30 -0.49 3.61
N LEU A 84 9.74 -1.36 4.52
CA LEU A 84 9.42 -2.78 4.48
C LEU A 84 7.92 -3.07 4.67
N ALA A 85 7.22 -2.25 5.45
CA ALA A 85 5.78 -2.39 5.67
C ALA A 85 4.92 -2.22 4.41
N GLN A 86 5.49 -1.82 3.28
CA GLN A 86 4.78 -1.67 2.00
C GLN A 86 4.74 -2.96 1.20
N PHE A 87 5.65 -3.88 1.46
CA PHE A 87 5.65 -5.18 0.83
C PHE A 87 4.60 -6.11 1.47
N PRO A 88 4.14 -7.15 0.75
CA PRO A 88 3.19 -8.13 1.29
C PRO A 88 3.70 -8.79 2.57
N VAL A 89 2.78 -9.17 3.46
CA VAL A 89 3.09 -9.83 4.74
C VAL A 89 3.91 -11.12 4.55
N ALA A 90 3.72 -11.83 3.42
CA ALA A 90 4.50 -13.01 3.08
C ALA A 90 6.02 -12.76 3.07
N GLN A 91 6.45 -11.52 2.81
CA GLN A 91 7.86 -11.14 2.82
C GLN A 91 8.42 -10.90 4.23
N ASP A 92 7.59 -10.90 5.26
CA ASP A 92 8.05 -10.73 6.64
C ASP A 92 8.99 -11.87 7.10
N ALA A 93 8.90 -13.04 6.50
CA ALA A 93 9.84 -14.13 6.75
C ALA A 93 11.30 -13.78 6.40
N GLN A 94 11.51 -12.80 5.52
CA GLN A 94 12.84 -12.33 5.14
C GLN A 94 13.33 -11.12 5.97
N SER A 95 12.50 -10.60 6.90
CA SER A 95 12.79 -9.35 7.61
C SER A 95 14.11 -9.37 8.37
N SER A 96 14.47 -10.48 9.01
CA SER A 96 15.77 -10.62 9.69
C SER A 96 16.93 -10.53 8.71
N LYS A 97 16.87 -11.27 7.59
CA LYS A 97 17.90 -11.20 6.54
C LYS A 97 18.05 -9.78 5.97
N LEU A 98 16.93 -9.09 5.74
CA LEU A 98 16.92 -7.73 5.22
C LEU A 98 17.43 -6.72 6.26
N PHE A 99 17.17 -6.96 7.54
CA PHE A 99 17.74 -6.17 8.62
C PHE A 99 19.24 -6.34 8.73
N ASP A 100 19.74 -7.58 8.61
CA ASP A 100 21.18 -7.86 8.59
C ASP A 100 21.86 -7.17 7.40
N LEU A 101 21.25 -7.23 6.21
CA LEU A 101 21.74 -6.54 5.02
C LEU A 101 21.79 -5.02 5.23
N TYR A 102 20.73 -4.44 5.80
CA TYR A 102 20.70 -3.02 6.13
C TYR A 102 21.79 -2.65 7.13
N SER A 103 22.00 -3.48 8.17
CA SER A 103 22.96 -3.27 9.24
C SER A 103 24.43 -3.33 8.75
N GLN A 104 24.70 -4.11 7.70
CA GLN A 104 26.03 -4.13 7.04
C GLN A 104 26.40 -2.79 6.41
N HIS A 105 25.42 -2.00 6.00
CA HIS A 105 25.62 -0.72 5.35
C HIS A 105 25.56 0.48 6.31
N ILE A 106 25.18 0.28 7.55
CA ILE A 106 24.99 1.39 8.52
C ILE A 106 25.65 1.06 9.85
N SER A 107 26.53 1.97 10.31
CA SER A 107 27.12 1.88 11.63
C SER A 107 26.06 1.94 12.74
N LYS A 108 26.19 1.11 13.79
CA LYS A 108 25.32 1.09 14.97
C LYS A 108 23.86 0.64 14.74
N ALA A 109 23.54 -0.05 13.65
CA ALA A 109 22.22 -0.65 13.50
C ALA A 109 22.01 -1.83 14.45
N ASN A 110 23.08 -2.46 14.91
CA ASN A 110 23.08 -3.66 15.77
C ASN A 110 22.64 -3.40 17.24
N GLU A 111 22.20 -2.20 17.58
CA GLU A 111 21.68 -1.86 18.91
C GLU A 111 20.24 -2.34 19.13
N VAL A 112 19.57 -2.81 18.07
CA VAL A 112 18.18 -3.30 18.11
C VAL A 112 18.13 -4.76 17.70
N ASP A 113 17.39 -5.55 18.45
CA ASP A 113 17.15 -6.96 18.14
C ASP A 113 16.28 -7.11 16.90
N ALA A 114 16.54 -8.17 16.12
CA ALA A 114 15.79 -8.47 14.91
C ALA A 114 14.28 -8.66 15.19
N ASP A 115 13.92 -9.27 16.31
CA ASP A 115 12.53 -9.46 16.71
C ASP A 115 11.84 -8.12 17.02
N GLU A 116 12.54 -7.21 17.70
CA GLU A 116 12.05 -5.86 17.95
C GLU A 116 11.83 -5.12 16.64
N PHE A 117 12.75 -5.24 15.68
CA PHE A 117 12.60 -4.64 14.37
C PHE A 117 11.39 -5.20 13.60
N VAL A 118 11.13 -6.51 13.67
CA VAL A 118 9.91 -7.12 13.12
C VAL A 118 8.63 -6.53 13.71
N GLN A 119 8.62 -6.25 15.03
CA GLN A 119 7.48 -5.55 15.65
C GLN A 119 7.33 -4.12 15.14
N MET A 120 8.43 -3.43 14.84
CA MET A 120 8.37 -2.10 14.21
C MET A 120 7.72 -2.16 12.82
N ILE A 121 8.03 -3.16 11.98
CA ILE A 121 7.39 -3.37 10.68
C ILE A 121 5.88 -3.59 10.84
N LYS A 122 5.47 -4.48 11.75
CA LYS A 122 4.04 -4.75 12.04
C LYS A 122 3.32 -3.48 12.48
N LYS A 123 3.94 -2.68 13.35
CA LYS A 123 3.40 -1.40 13.82
C LYS A 123 3.28 -0.38 12.69
N ALA A 124 4.28 -0.30 11.82
CA ALA A 124 4.26 0.57 10.64
C ALA A 124 3.14 0.17 9.69
N ARG A 125 2.97 -1.13 9.40
CA ARG A 125 1.89 -1.67 8.56
C ARG A 125 0.51 -1.35 9.13
N ARG A 126 0.31 -1.54 10.43
CA ARG A 126 -0.94 -1.19 11.10
C ARG A 126 -1.26 0.31 11.01
N ARG A 127 -0.26 1.17 11.16
CA ARG A 127 -0.43 2.63 10.98
C ARG A 127 -0.83 2.99 9.55
N ARG A 128 -0.22 2.35 8.54
CA ARG A 128 -0.60 2.54 7.13
C ARG A 128 -2.04 2.11 6.88
N LEU A 129 -2.44 0.93 7.39
CA LEU A 129 -3.81 0.42 7.27
C LEU A 129 -4.81 1.39 7.90
N ASN A 130 -4.58 1.81 9.14
CA ASN A 130 -5.44 2.78 9.82
C ASN A 130 -5.52 4.13 9.06
N GLY A 131 -4.40 4.57 8.47
CA GLY A 131 -4.37 5.75 7.62
C GLY A 131 -5.18 5.57 6.35
N TYR A 132 -5.13 4.40 5.75
CA TYR A 132 -5.93 4.04 4.58
C TYR A 132 -7.42 3.97 4.91
N GLU A 133 -7.79 3.31 6.01
CA GLU A 133 -9.17 3.23 6.49
C GLU A 133 -9.78 4.62 6.74
N ARG A 134 -9.02 5.53 7.37
CA ARG A 134 -9.46 6.93 7.54
C ARG A 134 -9.67 7.67 6.22
N LYS A 135 -8.90 7.32 5.18
CA LYS A 135 -9.08 7.88 3.83
C LYS A 135 -10.29 7.25 3.12
N LEU A 136 -10.68 6.03 3.47
CA LEU A 136 -11.89 5.39 2.94
C LEU A 136 -13.16 6.15 3.35
N SER A 137 -13.20 6.69 4.55
CA SER A 137 -14.33 7.46 5.06
C SER A 137 -14.40 8.91 4.56
N ARG A 138 -13.60 9.28 3.55
CA ARG A 138 -13.56 10.63 2.98
C ARG A 138 -13.67 10.59 1.46
N SER A 139 -14.30 11.62 0.91
CA SER A 139 -14.24 11.87 -0.53
C SER A 139 -12.82 12.26 -0.94
N THR A 140 -12.33 11.67 -2.03
CA THR A 140 -11.02 11.94 -2.64
C THR A 140 -11.20 12.28 -4.10
N THR A 141 -10.12 12.56 -4.83
CA THR A 141 -10.14 12.74 -6.29
C THR A 141 -10.64 11.51 -7.03
N ALA A 142 -10.35 10.30 -6.51
CA ALA A 142 -10.73 9.04 -7.16
C ALA A 142 -12.08 8.48 -6.68
N ARG A 143 -12.53 8.86 -5.49
CA ARG A 143 -13.72 8.28 -4.84
C ARG A 143 -14.59 9.35 -4.20
N ARG A 144 -15.91 9.12 -4.21
CA ARG A 144 -16.86 9.86 -3.38
C ARG A 144 -17.28 8.98 -2.19
N CYS A 145 -17.41 9.61 -1.04
CA CYS A 145 -18.01 9.04 0.14
C CYS A 145 -19.25 9.87 0.46
N GLU A 146 -20.39 9.24 0.55
CA GLU A 146 -21.66 9.90 0.84
C GLU A 146 -22.41 9.15 1.91
N GLN A 147 -23.20 9.89 2.67
CA GLN A 147 -24.11 9.33 3.65
C GLN A 147 -25.52 9.38 3.08
N GLY A 148 -26.12 8.21 2.92
CA GLY A 148 -27.51 8.06 2.50
C GLY A 148 -28.33 7.48 3.65
N GLY A 149 -29.17 8.29 4.28
CA GLY A 149 -30.05 7.80 5.36
C GLY A 149 -29.26 7.16 6.50
N SER A 150 -29.39 5.84 6.66
CA SER A 150 -28.75 5.05 7.74
C SER A 150 -27.44 4.38 7.34
N PHE A 151 -26.93 4.61 6.14
CA PHE A 151 -25.72 3.93 5.63
C PHE A 151 -24.75 4.91 4.97
N PHE A 152 -23.48 4.49 4.95
CA PHE A 152 -22.42 5.13 4.18
C PHE A 152 -22.11 4.29 2.95
N TYR A 153 -21.81 4.95 1.83
CA TYR A 153 -21.31 4.25 0.68
C TYR A 153 -20.09 4.96 0.05
N PHE A 154 -19.31 4.17 -0.67
CA PHE A 154 -18.15 4.62 -1.40
C PHE A 154 -18.29 4.22 -2.85
N ALA A 155 -18.11 5.17 -3.76
CA ALA A 155 -18.14 4.92 -5.19
C ALA A 155 -16.93 5.57 -5.85
N GLY A 156 -16.41 4.95 -6.91
CA GLY A 156 -15.48 5.62 -7.81
C GLY A 156 -16.16 6.84 -8.43
N ARG A 157 -15.45 7.95 -8.60
CA ARG A 157 -16.03 9.14 -9.23
C ARG A 157 -16.42 8.94 -10.69
N THR A 158 -15.82 7.94 -11.34
CA THR A 158 -16.16 7.54 -12.71
C THR A 158 -17.38 6.61 -12.79
N ILE A 159 -17.78 6.05 -11.64
CA ILE A 159 -18.93 5.15 -11.54
C ILE A 159 -20.09 5.97 -10.99
N HIS A 160 -20.88 6.54 -11.89
CA HIS A 160 -22.08 7.27 -11.53
C HIS A 160 -23.19 6.94 -12.54
N SER A 161 -24.27 6.39 -12.01
CA SER A 161 -25.49 6.21 -12.76
C SER A 161 -26.69 6.33 -11.83
N PRO A 162 -27.83 6.82 -12.30
CA PRO A 162 -29.07 6.85 -11.52
C PRO A 162 -29.48 5.48 -10.98
N GLU A 163 -29.13 4.42 -11.70
CA GLU A 163 -29.39 3.04 -11.30
C GLU A 163 -28.54 2.62 -10.09
N LEU A 164 -27.24 2.98 -10.11
CA LEU A 164 -26.37 2.72 -8.96
C LEU A 164 -26.87 3.48 -7.71
N ASP A 165 -27.26 4.72 -7.88
CA ASP A 165 -27.81 5.52 -6.77
C ASP A 165 -29.11 4.90 -6.21
N ARG A 166 -29.96 4.33 -7.09
CA ARG A 166 -31.17 3.60 -6.68
C ARG A 166 -30.81 2.33 -5.91
N CYS A 167 -29.87 1.52 -6.42
CA CYS A 167 -29.40 0.30 -5.76
C CYS A 167 -28.83 0.58 -4.36
N ILE A 168 -28.16 1.71 -4.22
CA ILE A 168 -27.57 2.13 -2.94
C ILE A 168 -28.65 2.64 -1.99
N SER A 169 -29.63 3.38 -2.51
CA SER A 169 -30.69 3.99 -1.67
C SER A 169 -31.69 2.96 -1.17
N ASP A 170 -32.03 1.97 -1.99
CA ASP A 170 -32.96 0.89 -1.65
C ASP A 170 -32.47 -0.44 -2.25
N PRO A 171 -31.54 -1.12 -1.54
CA PRO A 171 -30.99 -2.40 -1.98
C PRO A 171 -32.05 -3.51 -2.08
N ASP A 172 -33.06 -3.47 -1.22
CA ASP A 172 -34.10 -4.49 -1.16
C ASP A 172 -35.01 -4.44 -2.38
N ALA A 173 -35.56 -3.28 -2.67
CA ALA A 173 -36.35 -3.06 -3.87
C ALA A 173 -35.53 -3.29 -5.15
N SER A 174 -34.22 -3.05 -5.12
CA SER A 174 -33.36 -3.26 -6.26
C SER A 174 -33.05 -4.74 -6.55
N ILE A 175 -33.15 -5.61 -5.54
CA ILE A 175 -32.98 -7.06 -5.70
C ILE A 175 -34.27 -7.74 -6.16
N GLU A 176 -35.42 -7.15 -5.87
CA GLU A 176 -36.71 -7.74 -6.20
C GLU A 176 -36.86 -7.98 -7.70
N GLY A 177 -37.18 -9.21 -8.08
CA GLY A 177 -37.33 -9.62 -9.47
C GLY A 177 -36.03 -9.80 -10.26
N GLN A 178 -34.88 -9.66 -9.64
CA GLN A 178 -33.56 -9.84 -10.27
C GLN A 178 -33.06 -11.30 -10.19
N LEU A 179 -32.06 -11.63 -11.03
CA LEU A 179 -31.42 -12.94 -10.99
C LEU A 179 -30.61 -13.08 -9.69
N LEU A 180 -31.04 -13.96 -8.80
CA LEU A 180 -30.30 -14.28 -7.58
C LEU A 180 -29.13 -15.20 -7.93
N LEU A 181 -27.92 -14.76 -7.64
CA LEU A 181 -26.70 -15.56 -7.73
C LEU A 181 -26.45 -16.35 -6.45
N LYS A 182 -26.93 -15.84 -5.32
CA LYS A 182 -26.94 -16.51 -4.01
C LYS A 182 -28.10 -15.99 -3.19
N ASP A 183 -28.81 -16.90 -2.55
CA ASP A 183 -29.77 -16.59 -1.51
C ASP A 183 -29.47 -17.45 -0.28
N GLY A 184 -29.10 -16.83 0.80
CA GLY A 184 -28.68 -17.53 2.02
C GLY A 184 -28.84 -16.69 3.28
N ASN A 185 -28.84 -17.37 4.43
CA ASN A 185 -29.09 -16.74 5.73
C ASN A 185 -28.14 -15.58 6.09
N SER A 186 -26.94 -15.55 5.49
CA SER A 186 -25.93 -14.52 5.79
C SER A 186 -25.85 -13.40 4.76
N SER A 187 -26.36 -13.61 3.56
CA SER A 187 -26.36 -12.60 2.49
C SER A 187 -27.14 -13.07 1.27
N THR A 188 -27.80 -12.15 0.60
CA THR A 188 -28.38 -12.29 -0.72
C THR A 188 -27.48 -11.60 -1.73
N VAL A 189 -27.25 -12.23 -2.88
CA VAL A 189 -26.42 -11.69 -3.96
C VAL A 189 -27.25 -11.75 -5.26
N ALA A 190 -27.47 -10.61 -5.87
CA ALA A 190 -28.23 -10.51 -7.12
C ALA A 190 -27.40 -9.89 -8.25
N LEU A 191 -27.66 -10.30 -9.48
CA LEU A 191 -27.18 -9.65 -10.67
C LEU A 191 -28.23 -8.67 -11.17
N ILE A 192 -27.88 -7.41 -11.18
CA ILE A 192 -28.72 -6.32 -11.68
C ILE A 192 -28.22 -5.94 -13.09
N GLU A 193 -29.07 -6.07 -14.07
CA GLU A 193 -28.77 -5.68 -15.44
C GLU A 193 -29.61 -4.46 -15.83
N ASN A 194 -28.95 -3.40 -16.28
CA ASN A 194 -29.62 -2.22 -16.79
C ASN A 194 -28.81 -1.60 -17.94
N ASN A 195 -29.47 -1.34 -19.07
CA ASN A 195 -28.95 -0.58 -20.22
C ASN A 195 -27.49 -0.87 -20.61
N LYS A 196 -27.07 -2.14 -20.68
CA LYS A 196 -25.70 -2.62 -20.98
C LYS A 196 -24.70 -2.63 -19.83
N GLN A 197 -25.11 -2.24 -18.63
CA GLN A 197 -24.26 -2.38 -17.45
C GLN A 197 -24.80 -3.48 -16.54
N LYS A 198 -23.86 -4.23 -15.96
CA LYS A 198 -24.15 -5.30 -15.01
C LYS A 198 -23.53 -4.97 -13.68
N TYR A 199 -24.32 -5.07 -12.63
CA TYR A 199 -23.88 -4.85 -11.26
C TYR A 199 -24.13 -6.11 -10.45
N VAL A 200 -23.25 -6.42 -9.54
CA VAL A 200 -23.47 -7.45 -8.51
C VAL A 200 -23.79 -6.71 -7.21
N LEU A 201 -25.01 -6.84 -6.76
CA LEU A 201 -25.46 -6.30 -5.47
C LEU A 201 -25.42 -7.41 -4.43
N LYS A 202 -24.71 -7.17 -3.34
CA LYS A 202 -24.68 -8.04 -2.18
C LYS A 202 -25.30 -7.31 -1.00
N ARG A 203 -26.29 -7.92 -0.40
CA ARG A 203 -26.97 -7.50 0.81
C ARG A 203 -26.68 -8.46 1.96
#